data_0c12826ea12135ccd2a2c6e6e7093588
#
_entry.id   0c12826ea12135ccd2a2c6e6e7093588
#
_cell.length_a   1.000
_cell.length_b   1.000
_cell.length_c   1.000
_cell.angle_alpha   90.00
_cell.angle_beta   90.00
_cell.angle_gamma   90.00
#
_symmetry.space_group_name_H-M   'P 1'
#
loop_
_entity.id
_entity.type
_entity.pdbx_description
1 polymer ?
#
loop_
_entity_poly.entity_id
_entity_poly.type
_entity_poly.pdbx_seq_one_letter_code
_entity_poly.pdbx_strand_id
1 'polypeptide(L)'
;MLETLTANLLSPIPLAFALGLFARLIRSELSLPKDLYTSLSIYLLFALGLKGGVELSHATFEAIAAPAGVTILLGCLTPLTTYAVMRYLGRFSTADAAGMAAHYGSVSAVTFIAAQQYMERVGAPTEGFMPTLLTLLESPGIHIALAIGAMARMKQQGSSGGQSASTKEVLHEVLTGRTMILLVGGLVVGFLMGESGWKAVSPFYDGMFRGALMLFLLEMGILAGSRFGDLRKVGPFLLAFGVLMPLVHGALGAALGTWAGLSIGGAAVLGTMAASASYIAAPPAVRVTLPEANPTYFLTSSLAITFPFNILAGIPIYFRISQLLHA
;
A
#
# COMPACT_ATOMS: atom_id res chain seq x y z
N MET A 1 -19.38 16.66 -0.66
CA MET A 1 -18.32 16.02 0.15
C MET A 1 -18.88 15.16 1.28
N LEU A 2 -19.79 15.67 2.13
CA LEU A 2 -20.42 14.86 3.20
C LEU A 2 -21.21 13.67 2.64
N GLU A 3 -22.03 13.86 1.63
CA GLU A 3 -22.79 12.78 0.98
C GLU A 3 -21.86 11.69 0.40
N THR A 4 -20.77 12.09 -0.24
CA THR A 4 -19.78 11.15 -0.81
C THR A 4 -19.08 10.35 0.27
N LEU A 5 -18.71 10.99 1.39
CA LEU A 5 -18.12 10.32 2.54
C LEU A 5 -19.11 9.34 3.18
N THR A 6 -20.37 9.76 3.40
CA THR A 6 -21.41 8.89 3.96
C THR A 6 -21.68 7.69 3.05
N ALA A 7 -21.81 7.91 1.74
CA ALA A 7 -21.99 6.84 0.76
C ALA A 7 -20.79 5.86 0.73
N ASN A 8 -19.58 6.37 0.94
CA ASN A 8 -18.41 5.51 1.07
C ASN A 8 -18.47 4.65 2.35
N LEU A 9 -18.70 5.28 3.50
CA LEU A 9 -18.77 4.60 4.79
C LEU A 9 -19.83 3.49 4.84
N LEU A 10 -20.95 3.68 4.15
CA LEU A 10 -22.05 2.71 4.04
C LEU A 10 -21.84 1.67 2.93
N SER A 11 -20.69 1.66 2.27
CA SER A 11 -20.41 0.65 1.25
C SER A 11 -19.86 -0.65 1.85
N PRO A 12 -20.00 -1.80 1.14
CA PRO A 12 -19.66 -3.11 1.69
C PRO A 12 -18.22 -3.24 2.24
N ILE A 13 -17.25 -2.62 1.58
CA ILE A 13 -15.84 -2.71 1.94
C ILE A 13 -15.54 -2.01 3.28
N PRO A 14 -15.82 -0.70 3.46
CA PRO A 14 -15.67 -0.05 4.77
C PRO A 14 -16.54 -0.67 5.88
N LEU A 15 -17.75 -1.16 5.56
CA LEU A 15 -18.61 -1.80 6.56
C LEU A 15 -18.00 -3.12 7.05
N ALA A 16 -17.43 -3.95 6.17
CA ALA A 16 -16.74 -5.17 6.57
C ALA A 16 -15.54 -4.88 7.47
N PHE A 17 -14.74 -3.87 7.10
CA PHE A 17 -13.64 -3.39 7.93
C PHE A 17 -14.12 -2.86 9.29
N ALA A 18 -15.16 -2.02 9.31
CA ALA A 18 -15.74 -1.47 10.53
C ALA A 18 -16.29 -2.57 11.46
N LEU A 19 -16.92 -3.60 10.90
CA LEU A 19 -17.39 -4.76 11.66
C LEU A 19 -16.22 -5.50 12.33
N GLY A 20 -15.14 -5.76 11.61
CA GLY A 20 -13.94 -6.39 12.15
C GLY A 20 -13.30 -5.57 13.28
N LEU A 21 -13.20 -4.26 13.06
CA LEU A 21 -12.72 -3.30 14.07
C LEU A 21 -13.60 -3.31 15.32
N PHE A 22 -14.92 -3.23 15.14
CA PHE A 22 -15.89 -3.26 16.22
C PHE A 22 -15.82 -4.58 17.01
N ALA A 23 -15.77 -5.73 16.32
CA ALA A 23 -15.62 -7.04 16.95
C ALA A 23 -14.41 -7.08 17.89
N ARG A 24 -13.26 -6.55 17.43
CA ARG A 24 -12.05 -6.48 18.27
C ARG A 24 -12.20 -5.54 19.46
N LEU A 25 -12.84 -4.39 19.29
CA LEU A 25 -13.07 -3.42 20.37
C LEU A 25 -13.96 -3.97 21.49
N ILE A 26 -15.00 -4.74 21.15
CA ILE A 26 -15.86 -5.42 22.12
C ILE A 26 -15.28 -6.75 22.63
N ARG A 27 -14.05 -7.10 22.25
CA ARG A 27 -13.36 -8.34 22.62
C ARG A 27 -14.11 -9.61 22.18
N SER A 28 -14.75 -9.57 21.00
CA SER A 28 -15.36 -10.74 20.39
C SER A 28 -14.31 -11.84 20.13
N GLU A 29 -14.75 -13.09 20.16
CA GLU A 29 -13.94 -14.25 19.76
C GLU A 29 -13.75 -14.35 18.23
N LEU A 30 -14.37 -13.44 17.47
CA LEU A 30 -14.27 -13.42 16.01
C LEU A 30 -12.80 -13.27 15.57
N SER A 31 -12.32 -14.28 14.87
CA SER A 31 -10.98 -14.27 14.24
C SER A 31 -11.01 -15.18 13.02
N LEU A 32 -10.34 -14.77 11.94
CA LEU A 32 -10.14 -15.67 10.83
C LEU A 32 -8.90 -16.54 11.09
N PRO A 33 -8.99 -17.86 10.76
CA PRO A 33 -7.79 -18.70 10.79
C PRO A 33 -6.68 -18.08 9.93
N LYS A 34 -5.44 -18.12 10.43
CA LYS A 34 -4.28 -17.51 9.74
C LYS A 34 -4.11 -18.02 8.30
N ASP A 35 -4.40 -19.31 8.07
CA ASP A 35 -4.28 -19.91 6.74
C ASP A 35 -5.35 -19.38 5.78
N LEU A 36 -6.58 -19.15 6.26
CA LEU A 36 -7.64 -18.53 5.48
C LEU A 36 -7.26 -17.09 5.08
N TYR A 37 -6.78 -16.28 6.01
CA TYR A 37 -6.29 -14.94 5.74
C TYR A 37 -5.16 -14.96 4.71
N THR A 38 -4.21 -15.89 4.87
CA THR A 38 -3.10 -16.06 3.93
C THR A 38 -3.60 -16.46 2.54
N SER A 39 -4.54 -17.39 2.45
CA SER A 39 -5.13 -17.84 1.18
C SER A 39 -5.90 -16.73 0.47
N LEU A 40 -6.68 -15.94 1.22
CA LEU A 40 -7.37 -14.76 0.68
C LEU A 40 -6.37 -13.73 0.14
N SER A 41 -5.26 -13.48 0.84
CA SER A 41 -4.20 -12.59 0.38
C SER A 41 -3.56 -13.08 -0.93
N ILE A 42 -3.25 -14.38 -1.01
CA ILE A 42 -2.70 -15.00 -2.23
C ILE A 42 -3.68 -14.85 -3.39
N TYR A 43 -4.94 -15.19 -3.16
CA TYR A 43 -6.01 -15.09 -4.15
C TYR A 43 -6.15 -13.67 -4.70
N LEU A 44 -6.29 -12.67 -3.82
CA LEU A 44 -6.49 -11.27 -4.21
C LEU A 44 -5.29 -10.71 -4.98
N LEU A 45 -4.07 -10.97 -4.52
CA LEU A 45 -2.85 -10.50 -5.19
C LEU A 45 -2.64 -11.16 -6.55
N PHE A 46 -2.88 -12.46 -6.65
CA PHE A 46 -2.74 -13.18 -7.91
C PHE A 46 -3.82 -12.78 -8.91
N ALA A 47 -5.09 -12.67 -8.49
CA ALA A 47 -6.19 -12.17 -9.31
C ALA A 47 -5.91 -10.77 -9.87
N LEU A 48 -5.36 -9.88 -9.03
CA LEU A 48 -4.95 -8.54 -9.42
C LEU A 48 -3.83 -8.57 -10.47
N GLY A 49 -2.80 -9.41 -10.24
CA GLY A 49 -1.72 -9.60 -11.20
C GLY A 49 -2.22 -10.13 -12.54
N LEU A 50 -3.06 -11.17 -12.54
CA LEU A 50 -3.64 -11.75 -13.76
C LEU A 50 -4.42 -10.70 -14.57
N LYS A 51 -5.36 -9.99 -13.93
CA LYS A 51 -6.18 -8.95 -14.57
C LYS A 51 -5.29 -7.83 -15.14
N GLY A 52 -4.35 -7.34 -14.32
CA GLY A 52 -3.39 -6.32 -14.76
C GLY A 52 -2.51 -6.75 -15.92
N GLY A 53 -2.11 -8.04 -15.98
CA GLY A 53 -1.34 -8.60 -17.09
C GLY A 53 -2.11 -8.64 -18.40
N VAL A 54 -3.38 -9.04 -18.36
CA VAL A 54 -4.26 -9.01 -19.53
C VAL A 54 -4.42 -7.58 -20.04
N GLU A 55 -4.73 -6.63 -19.17
CA GLU A 55 -4.87 -5.22 -19.54
C GLU A 55 -3.56 -4.62 -20.06
N LEU A 56 -2.41 -5.03 -19.49
CA LEU A 56 -1.10 -4.62 -19.96
C LEU A 56 -0.82 -5.07 -21.38
N SER A 57 -1.34 -6.23 -21.81
CA SER A 57 -1.19 -6.72 -23.19
C SER A 57 -1.90 -5.84 -24.22
N HIS A 58 -2.89 -5.05 -23.81
CA HIS A 58 -3.61 -4.10 -24.67
C HIS A 58 -3.08 -2.67 -24.58
N ALA A 59 -2.25 -2.35 -23.58
CA ALA A 59 -1.73 -1.01 -23.36
C ALA A 59 -0.53 -0.71 -24.27
N THR A 60 -0.45 0.52 -24.79
CA THR A 60 0.71 0.96 -25.55
C THR A 60 1.82 1.46 -24.61
N PHE A 61 3.08 1.35 -25.02
CA PHE A 61 4.20 1.87 -24.27
C PHE A 61 4.06 3.39 -23.97
N GLU A 62 3.54 4.15 -24.94
CA GLU A 62 3.32 5.58 -24.81
C GLU A 62 2.34 5.92 -23.68
N ALA A 63 1.27 5.13 -23.53
CA ALA A 63 0.27 5.34 -22.47
C ALA A 63 0.83 5.04 -21.07
N ILE A 64 1.82 4.14 -20.96
CA ILE A 64 2.36 3.69 -19.66
C ILE A 64 3.61 4.48 -19.26
N ALA A 65 4.41 4.97 -20.21
CA ALA A 65 5.74 5.49 -19.94
C ALA A 65 5.74 6.68 -18.94
N ALA A 66 4.87 7.67 -19.13
CA ALA A 66 4.77 8.81 -18.22
C ALA A 66 4.21 8.40 -16.84
N PRO A 67 3.07 7.66 -16.74
CA PRO A 67 2.60 7.11 -15.45
C PRO A 67 3.63 6.25 -14.72
N ALA A 68 4.37 5.38 -15.43
CA ALA A 68 5.43 4.59 -14.82
C ALA A 68 6.57 5.46 -14.27
N GLY A 69 7.00 6.46 -15.04
CA GLY A 69 8.05 7.41 -14.63
C GLY A 69 7.67 8.15 -13.34
N VAL A 70 6.47 8.72 -13.26
CA VAL A 70 6.02 9.41 -12.04
C VAL A 70 5.80 8.45 -10.87
N THR A 71 5.41 7.21 -11.14
CA THR A 71 5.27 6.17 -10.10
C THR A 71 6.63 5.82 -9.48
N ILE A 72 7.67 5.64 -10.29
CA ILE A 72 9.04 5.43 -9.80
C ILE A 72 9.53 6.65 -9.02
N LEU A 73 9.26 7.87 -9.52
CA LEU A 73 9.59 9.10 -8.82
C LEU A 73 8.92 9.16 -7.44
N LEU A 74 7.62 8.82 -7.34
CA LEU A 74 6.91 8.71 -6.07
C LEU A 74 7.55 7.66 -5.15
N GLY A 75 7.91 6.49 -5.69
CA GLY A 75 8.61 5.44 -4.96
C GLY A 75 9.95 5.87 -4.37
N CYS A 76 10.58 6.90 -4.96
CA CYS A 76 11.80 7.52 -4.42
C CYS A 76 11.48 8.65 -3.43
N LEU A 77 10.51 9.50 -3.72
CA LEU A 77 10.19 10.68 -2.91
C LEU A 77 9.52 10.33 -1.58
N THR A 78 8.59 9.38 -1.58
CA THR A 78 7.83 9.03 -0.38
C THR A 78 8.69 8.50 0.77
N PRO A 79 9.69 7.62 0.58
CA PRO A 79 10.56 7.20 1.66
C PRO A 79 11.50 8.32 2.12
N LEU A 80 11.99 9.17 1.21
CA LEU A 80 12.89 10.28 1.55
C LEU A 80 12.17 11.32 2.41
N THR A 81 10.98 11.72 2.02
CA THR A 81 10.14 12.68 2.78
C THR A 81 9.71 12.11 4.13
N THR A 82 9.28 10.85 4.15
CA THR A 82 8.96 10.14 5.40
C THR A 82 10.16 10.11 6.34
N TYR A 83 11.33 9.70 5.83
CA TYR A 83 12.55 9.68 6.64
C TYR A 83 12.88 11.08 7.18
N ALA A 84 12.83 12.11 6.34
CA ALA A 84 13.13 13.47 6.74
C ALA A 84 12.18 13.98 7.84
N VAL A 85 10.88 13.77 7.68
CA VAL A 85 9.87 14.18 8.67
C VAL A 85 10.07 13.42 9.98
N MET A 86 10.25 12.11 9.93
CA MET A 86 10.48 11.29 11.12
C MET A 86 11.77 11.66 11.85
N ARG A 87 12.86 11.86 11.10
CA ARG A 87 14.20 12.11 11.66
C ARG A 87 14.35 13.52 12.20
N TYR A 88 13.89 14.53 11.46
CA TYR A 88 14.16 15.94 11.77
C TYR A 88 13.02 16.60 12.54
N LEU A 89 11.74 16.37 12.19
CA LEU A 89 10.60 16.92 12.93
C LEU A 89 10.23 16.05 14.13
N GLY A 90 10.11 14.73 13.91
CA GLY A 90 9.75 13.77 14.94
C GLY A 90 10.89 13.43 15.90
N ARG A 91 12.14 13.69 15.51
CA ARG A 91 13.35 13.40 16.29
C ARG A 91 13.52 11.92 16.66
N PHE A 92 12.97 11.04 15.86
CA PHE A 92 13.12 9.60 16.04
C PHE A 92 14.55 9.13 15.74
N SER A 93 14.90 7.95 16.24
CA SER A 93 16.18 7.32 15.89
C SER A 93 16.29 7.14 14.37
N THR A 94 17.50 7.01 13.87
CA THR A 94 17.73 6.74 12.44
C THR A 94 17.08 5.44 12.02
N ALA A 95 17.14 4.39 12.85
CA ALA A 95 16.54 3.10 12.58
C ALA A 95 15.00 3.18 12.54
N ASP A 96 14.37 3.87 13.51
CA ASP A 96 12.92 4.06 13.51
C ASP A 96 12.46 4.89 12.31
N ALA A 97 13.18 5.98 11.99
CA ALA A 97 12.87 6.81 10.84
C ALA A 97 13.01 6.04 9.52
N ALA A 98 14.05 5.20 9.37
CA ALA A 98 14.22 4.35 8.19
C ALA A 98 13.17 3.23 8.15
N GLY A 99 12.83 2.61 9.29
CA GLY A 99 11.75 1.64 9.38
C GLY A 99 10.41 2.23 8.95
N MET A 100 10.06 3.43 9.44
CA MET A 100 8.87 4.17 8.99
C MET A 100 8.94 4.49 7.49
N ALA A 101 10.08 4.93 6.99
CA ALA A 101 10.29 5.23 5.58
C ALA A 101 10.10 4.01 4.68
N ALA A 102 10.52 2.82 5.11
CA ALA A 102 10.29 1.57 4.38
C ALA A 102 8.80 1.24 4.26
N HIS A 103 8.02 1.50 5.31
CA HIS A 103 6.58 1.25 5.29
C HIS A 103 5.81 2.26 4.46
N TYR A 104 6.12 3.55 4.58
CA TYR A 104 5.44 4.64 3.85
C TYR A 104 6.03 4.93 2.46
N GLY A 105 7.18 4.37 2.14
CA GLY A 105 7.77 4.37 0.80
C GLY A 105 7.32 3.22 -0.07
N SER A 106 6.65 2.22 0.52
CA SER A 106 6.04 1.10 -0.17
C SER A 106 4.52 1.21 -0.12
N VAL A 107 3.84 0.44 -0.96
CA VAL A 107 2.39 0.53 -1.15
C VAL A 107 1.64 -0.58 -0.42
N SER A 108 0.38 -0.31 -0.09
CA SER A 108 -0.58 -1.33 0.37
C SER A 108 -1.44 -1.80 -0.79
N ALA A 109 -1.24 -3.03 -1.24
CA ALA A 109 -2.08 -3.63 -2.28
C ALA A 109 -3.57 -3.67 -1.88
N VAL A 110 -3.87 -3.83 -0.60
CA VAL A 110 -5.25 -3.82 -0.09
C VAL A 110 -5.90 -2.46 -0.23
N THR A 111 -5.16 -1.39 0.10
CA THR A 111 -5.63 -0.02 -0.07
C THR A 111 -5.83 0.31 -1.55
N PHE A 112 -4.94 -0.17 -2.42
CA PHE A 112 -5.08 -0.06 -3.87
C PHE A 112 -6.36 -0.74 -4.37
N ILE A 113 -6.61 -2.00 -3.99
CA ILE A 113 -7.81 -2.73 -4.38
C ILE A 113 -9.08 -1.99 -3.90
N ALA A 114 -9.08 -1.50 -2.67
CA ALA A 114 -10.20 -0.74 -2.14
C ALA A 114 -10.45 0.56 -2.93
N ALA A 115 -9.37 1.24 -3.35
CA ALA A 115 -9.47 2.43 -4.20
C ALA A 115 -10.04 2.10 -5.58
N GLN A 116 -9.58 1.05 -6.24
CA GLN A 116 -10.15 0.62 -7.52
C GLN A 116 -11.65 0.32 -7.41
N GLN A 117 -12.06 -0.43 -6.38
CA GLN A 117 -13.48 -0.73 -6.15
C GLN A 117 -14.31 0.54 -5.84
N TYR A 118 -13.70 1.52 -5.17
CA TYR A 118 -14.33 2.82 -4.97
C TYR A 118 -14.52 3.55 -6.31
N MET A 119 -13.49 3.59 -7.17
CA MET A 119 -13.56 4.25 -8.49
C MET A 119 -14.59 3.59 -9.41
N GLU A 120 -14.65 2.26 -9.46
CA GLU A 120 -15.69 1.53 -10.19
C GLU A 120 -17.11 1.94 -9.72
N ARG A 121 -17.31 2.00 -8.42
CA ARG A 121 -18.62 2.35 -7.83
C ARG A 121 -19.07 3.79 -8.15
N VAL A 122 -18.14 4.74 -8.17
CA VAL A 122 -18.46 6.16 -8.46
C VAL A 122 -18.47 6.48 -9.96
N GLY A 123 -18.30 5.46 -10.82
CA GLY A 123 -18.31 5.63 -12.27
C GLY A 123 -17.08 6.37 -12.82
N ALA A 124 -15.95 6.32 -12.13
CA ALA A 124 -14.68 6.90 -12.55
C ALA A 124 -13.67 5.78 -12.87
N PRO A 125 -13.73 5.14 -14.04
CA PRO A 125 -12.87 4.01 -14.38
C PRO A 125 -11.39 4.40 -14.34
N THR A 126 -10.55 3.41 -14.06
CA THR A 126 -9.10 3.54 -14.02
C THR A 126 -8.49 2.85 -15.23
N GLU A 127 -7.26 3.19 -15.56
CA GLU A 127 -6.49 2.47 -16.57
C GLU A 127 -6.27 1.01 -16.14
N GLY A 128 -6.41 0.08 -17.08
CA GLY A 128 -6.24 -1.35 -16.79
C GLY A 128 -4.82 -1.71 -16.34
N PHE A 129 -3.81 -0.93 -16.73
CA PHE A 129 -2.43 -1.14 -16.31
C PHE A 129 -2.09 -0.65 -14.88
N MET A 130 -3.03 -0.14 -14.09
CA MET A 130 -2.78 0.30 -12.71
C MET A 130 -2.10 -0.75 -11.82
N PRO A 131 -2.37 -2.07 -11.93
CA PRO A 131 -1.61 -3.09 -11.19
C PRO A 131 -0.11 -3.13 -11.53
N THR A 132 0.28 -2.74 -12.74
CA THR A 132 1.69 -2.58 -13.11
C THR A 132 2.32 -1.41 -12.33
N LEU A 133 1.62 -0.28 -12.21
CA LEU A 133 2.08 0.85 -11.42
C LEU A 133 2.21 0.51 -9.92
N LEU A 134 1.26 -0.29 -9.41
CA LEU A 134 1.35 -0.83 -8.04
C LEU A 134 2.65 -1.60 -7.83
N THR A 135 2.98 -2.50 -8.76
CA THR A 135 4.20 -3.31 -8.70
C THR A 135 5.47 -2.44 -8.76
N LEU A 136 5.46 -1.42 -9.62
CA LEU A 136 6.59 -0.46 -9.74
C LEU A 136 6.78 0.35 -8.45
N LEU A 137 5.71 0.70 -7.74
CA LEU A 137 5.78 1.49 -6.52
C LEU A 137 6.23 0.66 -5.29
N GLU A 138 6.00 -0.65 -5.29
CA GLU A 138 6.23 -1.50 -4.12
C GLU A 138 7.71 -1.60 -3.71
N SER A 139 8.61 -1.67 -4.68
CA SER A 139 10.01 -2.03 -4.46
C SER A 139 10.94 -0.85 -4.13
N PRO A 140 10.96 0.27 -4.85
CA PRO A 140 11.98 1.32 -4.68
C PRO A 140 12.06 1.88 -3.27
N GLY A 141 10.90 2.12 -2.66
CA GLY A 141 10.83 2.77 -1.35
C GLY A 141 11.44 1.94 -0.22
N ILE A 142 11.22 0.63 -0.21
CA ILE A 142 11.83 -0.26 0.78
C ILE A 142 13.35 -0.23 0.64
N HIS A 143 13.88 -0.36 -0.57
CA HIS A 143 15.33 -0.37 -0.81
C HIS A 143 16.00 0.94 -0.41
N ILE A 144 15.41 2.09 -0.78
CA ILE A 144 15.94 3.41 -0.42
C ILE A 144 15.97 3.59 1.09
N ALA A 145 14.88 3.26 1.78
CA ALA A 145 14.77 3.40 3.22
C ALA A 145 15.78 2.51 3.96
N LEU A 146 15.90 1.25 3.54
CA LEU A 146 16.84 0.32 4.15
C LEU A 146 18.30 0.69 3.86
N ALA A 147 18.60 1.22 2.66
CA ALA A 147 19.93 1.74 2.35
C ALA A 147 20.30 2.94 3.24
N ILE A 148 19.37 3.88 3.48
CA ILE A 148 19.58 5.00 4.40
C ILE A 148 19.87 4.49 5.82
N GLY A 149 19.07 3.55 6.31
CA GLY A 149 19.26 2.96 7.63
C GLY A 149 20.59 2.22 7.77
N ALA A 150 20.96 1.41 6.77
CA ALA A 150 22.22 0.67 6.76
C ALA A 150 23.44 1.61 6.72
N MET A 151 23.43 2.63 5.88
CA MET A 151 24.52 3.62 5.80
C MET A 151 24.69 4.38 7.11
N ALA A 152 23.61 4.77 7.77
CA ALA A 152 23.67 5.46 9.04
C ALA A 152 24.23 4.58 10.16
N ARG A 153 23.89 3.31 10.16
CA ARG A 153 24.41 2.30 11.09
C ARG A 153 25.92 2.10 10.92
N MET A 154 26.40 1.94 9.67
CA MET A 154 27.84 1.85 9.37
C MET A 154 28.59 3.08 9.90
N LYS A 155 28.02 4.27 9.75
CA LYS A 155 28.64 5.53 10.23
C LYS A 155 28.70 5.60 11.77
N GLN A 156 27.75 5.00 12.48
CA GLN A 156 27.72 4.97 13.95
C GLN A 156 28.67 3.93 14.56
N GLN A 157 28.85 2.79 13.89
CA GLN A 157 29.65 1.68 14.40
C GLN A 157 31.17 1.83 14.18
N GLY A 158 31.59 2.86 13.43
CA GLY A 158 33.00 2.95 13.02
C GLY A 158 33.43 1.70 12.25
N SER A 159 34.60 1.62 11.68
CA SER A 159 35.09 0.51 10.84
C SER A 159 35.19 -0.89 11.52
N SER A 160 34.47 -1.16 12.57
CA SER A 160 34.44 -2.44 13.28
C SER A 160 33.36 -3.33 12.66
N GLY A 161 33.79 -4.30 11.85
CA GLY A 161 32.97 -5.20 11.06
C GLY A 161 31.80 -5.89 11.79
N GLY A 162 30.64 -5.29 11.78
CA GLY A 162 29.37 -5.96 12.06
C GLY A 162 28.77 -6.44 10.73
N GLN A 163 28.28 -7.66 10.66
CA GLN A 163 27.55 -8.21 9.53
C GLN A 163 26.28 -7.37 9.29
N SER A 164 26.37 -6.37 8.42
CA SER A 164 25.19 -5.74 7.83
C SER A 164 24.67 -6.70 6.76
N ALA A 165 23.37 -6.96 6.75
CA ALA A 165 22.74 -7.72 5.67
C ALA A 165 23.20 -7.13 4.33
N SER A 166 23.70 -7.97 3.43
CA SER A 166 24.19 -7.55 2.14
C SER A 166 23.02 -6.91 1.36
N THR A 167 23.28 -5.84 0.61
CA THR A 167 22.29 -5.25 -0.31
C THR A 167 21.65 -6.31 -1.21
N LYS A 168 22.41 -7.37 -1.56
CA LYS A 168 21.90 -8.51 -2.32
C LYS A 168 20.86 -9.33 -1.55
N GLU A 169 21.06 -9.54 -0.25
CA GLU A 169 20.11 -10.30 0.60
C GLU A 169 18.79 -9.54 0.75
N VAL A 170 18.86 -8.24 1.00
CA VAL A 170 17.66 -7.38 1.07
C VAL A 170 16.92 -7.34 -0.27
N LEU A 171 17.65 -7.17 -1.38
CA LEU A 171 17.07 -7.20 -2.72
C LEU A 171 16.43 -8.56 -3.02
N HIS A 172 17.10 -9.64 -2.67
CA HIS A 172 16.57 -11.01 -2.83
C HIS A 172 15.29 -11.19 -2.03
N GLU A 173 15.26 -10.79 -0.74
CA GLU A 173 14.08 -10.93 0.13
C GLU A 173 12.87 -10.15 -0.40
N VAL A 174 13.08 -8.92 -0.90
CA VAL A 174 11.99 -8.11 -1.47
C VAL A 174 11.50 -8.70 -2.79
N LEU A 175 12.41 -9.08 -3.70
CA LEU A 175 12.04 -9.63 -5.02
C LEU A 175 11.45 -11.04 -4.95
N THR A 176 11.83 -11.85 -3.96
CA THR A 176 11.26 -13.18 -3.73
C THR A 176 10.09 -13.17 -2.74
N GLY A 177 9.75 -12.00 -2.21
CA GLY A 177 8.61 -11.82 -1.31
C GLY A 177 7.29 -12.26 -1.97
N ARG A 178 6.39 -12.83 -1.17
CA ARG A 178 5.09 -13.34 -1.63
C ARG A 178 4.33 -12.34 -2.51
N THR A 179 4.24 -11.09 -2.08
CA THR A 179 3.51 -10.03 -2.78
C THR A 179 4.10 -9.80 -4.17
N MET A 180 5.43 -9.67 -4.26
CA MET A 180 6.14 -9.43 -5.50
C MET A 180 5.97 -10.62 -6.47
N ILE A 181 6.17 -11.85 -6.01
CA ILE A 181 6.00 -13.06 -6.85
C ILE A 181 4.57 -13.18 -7.37
N LEU A 182 3.55 -12.89 -6.55
CA LEU A 182 2.15 -13.00 -6.97
C LEU A 182 1.74 -11.88 -7.93
N LEU A 183 2.21 -10.65 -7.72
CA LEU A 183 1.91 -9.53 -8.62
C LEU A 183 2.68 -9.65 -9.93
N VAL A 184 4.00 -9.76 -9.90
CA VAL A 184 4.82 -9.87 -11.13
C VAL A 184 4.53 -11.16 -11.86
N GLY A 185 4.49 -12.29 -11.17
CA GLY A 185 4.13 -13.58 -11.76
C GLY A 185 2.72 -13.57 -12.35
N GLY A 186 1.76 -12.99 -11.64
CA GLY A 186 0.40 -12.78 -12.13
C GLY A 186 0.36 -11.90 -13.36
N LEU A 187 1.10 -10.77 -13.41
CA LEU A 187 1.23 -9.92 -14.59
C LEU A 187 1.77 -10.69 -15.79
N VAL A 188 2.83 -11.48 -15.62
CA VAL A 188 3.43 -12.29 -16.68
C VAL A 188 2.44 -13.34 -17.17
N VAL A 189 1.80 -14.09 -16.26
CA VAL A 189 0.80 -15.12 -16.62
C VAL A 189 -0.39 -14.47 -17.32
N GLY A 190 -0.91 -13.35 -16.80
CA GLY A 190 -2.03 -12.61 -17.39
C GLY A 190 -1.71 -12.11 -18.80
N PHE A 191 -0.51 -11.53 -19.00
CA PHE A 191 -0.03 -11.07 -20.28
C PHE A 191 0.07 -12.21 -21.32
N LEU A 192 0.63 -13.36 -20.91
CA LEU A 192 0.81 -14.51 -21.78
C LEU A 192 -0.50 -15.22 -22.12
N MET A 193 -1.45 -15.33 -21.16
CA MET A 193 -2.73 -16.00 -21.41
C MET A 193 -3.70 -15.13 -22.22
N GLY A 194 -3.57 -13.82 -22.16
CA GLY A 194 -4.40 -12.85 -22.88
C GLY A 194 -5.90 -12.97 -22.57
N GLU A 195 -6.72 -12.35 -23.43
CA GLU A 195 -8.17 -12.26 -23.25
C GLU A 195 -8.87 -13.63 -23.27
N SER A 196 -8.40 -14.56 -24.13
CA SER A 196 -8.99 -15.90 -24.24
C SER A 196 -8.80 -16.72 -22.97
N GLY A 197 -7.60 -16.70 -22.39
CA GLY A 197 -7.29 -17.35 -21.11
C GLY A 197 -8.03 -16.68 -19.95
N TRP A 198 -8.13 -15.34 -19.96
CA TRP A 198 -8.88 -14.61 -18.95
C TRP A 198 -10.35 -15.04 -18.89
N LYS A 199 -11.04 -15.14 -20.03
CA LYS A 199 -12.45 -15.59 -20.08
C LYS A 199 -12.68 -16.94 -19.39
N ALA A 200 -11.71 -17.84 -19.45
CA ALA A 200 -11.83 -19.16 -18.83
C ALA A 200 -11.74 -19.10 -17.30
N VAL A 201 -10.99 -18.15 -16.73
CA VAL A 201 -10.72 -18.08 -15.29
C VAL A 201 -11.42 -16.90 -14.59
N SER A 202 -11.93 -15.92 -15.33
CA SER A 202 -12.60 -14.73 -14.79
C SER A 202 -13.80 -15.03 -13.88
N PRO A 203 -14.62 -16.08 -14.08
CA PRO A 203 -15.70 -16.38 -13.14
C PRO A 203 -15.19 -16.59 -11.72
N PHE A 204 -14.00 -17.14 -11.56
CA PHE A 204 -13.36 -17.32 -10.25
C PHE A 204 -12.60 -16.07 -9.81
N TYR A 205 -11.71 -15.53 -10.66
CA TYR A 205 -10.81 -14.43 -10.24
C TYR A 205 -11.44 -13.03 -10.24
N ASP A 206 -12.50 -12.80 -11.01
CA ASP A 206 -13.22 -11.51 -11.02
C ASP A 206 -14.56 -11.64 -10.29
N GLY A 207 -15.34 -12.71 -10.57
CA GLY A 207 -16.66 -12.91 -10.01
C GLY A 207 -16.67 -13.03 -8.47
N MET A 208 -15.71 -13.74 -7.89
CA MET A 208 -15.61 -13.92 -6.44
C MET A 208 -14.76 -12.84 -5.74
N PHE A 209 -14.09 -11.97 -6.49
CA PHE A 209 -13.11 -11.02 -5.98
C PHE A 209 -13.64 -10.13 -4.87
N ARG A 210 -14.83 -9.54 -5.06
CA ARG A 210 -15.45 -8.62 -4.09
C ARG A 210 -15.80 -9.31 -2.78
N GLY A 211 -16.30 -10.54 -2.84
CA GLY A 211 -16.60 -11.35 -1.65
C GLY A 211 -15.34 -11.71 -0.85
N ALA A 212 -14.30 -12.16 -1.55
CA ALA A 212 -13.00 -12.46 -0.95
C ALA A 212 -12.38 -11.21 -0.31
N LEU A 213 -12.48 -10.05 -0.98
CA LEU A 213 -12.02 -8.77 -0.45
C LEU A 213 -12.77 -8.36 0.82
N MET A 214 -14.09 -8.55 0.88
CA MET A 214 -14.87 -8.25 2.08
C MET A 214 -14.42 -9.08 3.29
N LEU A 215 -14.21 -10.39 3.11
CA LEU A 215 -13.68 -11.26 4.17
C LEU A 215 -12.27 -10.83 4.59
N PHE A 216 -11.42 -10.47 3.63
CA PHE A 216 -10.09 -9.98 3.91
C PHE A 216 -10.12 -8.65 4.69
N LEU A 217 -11.00 -7.71 4.33
CA LEU A 217 -11.14 -6.43 5.04
C LEU A 217 -11.76 -6.58 6.43
N LEU A 218 -12.62 -7.59 6.65
CA LEU A 218 -13.09 -7.94 7.98
C LEU A 218 -11.90 -8.29 8.90
N GLU A 219 -11.00 -9.16 8.44
CA GLU A 219 -9.78 -9.49 9.20
C GLU A 219 -8.86 -8.29 9.38
N MET A 220 -8.71 -7.44 8.36
CA MET A 220 -7.94 -6.22 8.47
C MET A 220 -8.49 -5.27 9.54
N GLY A 221 -9.82 -5.22 9.71
CA GLY A 221 -10.46 -4.50 10.81
C GLY A 221 -10.08 -5.07 12.18
N ILE A 222 -10.09 -6.41 12.33
CA ILE A 222 -9.68 -7.08 13.56
C ILE A 222 -8.21 -6.80 13.88
N LEU A 223 -7.33 -6.90 12.87
CA LEU A 223 -5.90 -6.63 13.02
C LEU A 223 -5.63 -5.17 13.40
N ALA A 224 -6.29 -4.22 12.74
CA ALA A 224 -6.20 -2.80 13.08
C ALA A 224 -6.64 -2.54 14.54
N GLY A 225 -7.78 -3.10 14.93
CA GLY A 225 -8.29 -3.01 16.29
C GLY A 225 -7.34 -3.61 17.34
N SER A 226 -6.58 -4.65 17.00
CA SER A 226 -5.60 -5.24 17.90
C SER A 226 -4.44 -4.29 18.23
N ARG A 227 -4.17 -3.32 17.37
CA ARG A 227 -3.12 -2.29 17.53
C ARG A 227 -3.59 -1.02 18.25
N PHE A 228 -4.90 -0.87 18.49
CA PHE A 228 -5.42 0.34 19.16
C PHE A 228 -4.87 0.54 20.57
N GLY A 229 -4.55 -0.55 21.28
CA GLY A 229 -3.87 -0.46 22.58
C GLY A 229 -2.49 0.19 22.50
N ASP A 230 -1.84 0.10 21.35
CA ASP A 230 -0.51 0.67 21.10
C ASP A 230 -0.56 2.17 20.73
N LEU A 231 -1.74 2.73 20.39
CA LEU A 231 -1.89 4.15 20.03
C LEU A 231 -1.36 5.09 21.14
N ARG A 232 -1.53 4.70 22.40
CA ARG A 232 -1.00 5.47 23.54
C ARG A 232 0.54 5.46 23.59
N LYS A 233 1.18 4.43 23.02
CA LYS A 233 2.64 4.28 23.02
C LYS A 233 3.31 5.04 21.87
N VAL A 234 2.58 5.28 20.78
CA VAL A 234 3.14 5.96 19.59
C VAL A 234 3.19 7.48 19.72
N GLY A 235 2.40 8.05 20.63
CA GLY A 235 2.39 9.48 20.94
C GLY A 235 1.71 10.36 19.86
N PRO A 236 1.49 11.66 20.16
CA PRO A 236 0.70 12.55 19.32
C PRO A 236 1.36 12.83 17.96
N PHE A 237 2.69 12.81 17.89
CA PHE A 237 3.40 13.02 16.62
C PHE A 237 3.06 11.93 15.60
N LEU A 238 3.13 10.66 15.97
CA LEU A 238 2.83 9.55 15.05
C LEU A 238 1.33 9.48 14.71
N LEU A 239 0.44 9.90 15.63
CA LEU A 239 -0.98 10.05 15.31
C LEU A 239 -1.20 11.09 14.21
N ALA A 240 -0.61 12.27 14.35
CA ALA A 240 -0.68 13.33 13.34
C ALA A 240 0.01 12.90 12.04
N PHE A 241 1.19 12.29 12.12
CA PHE A 241 1.95 11.79 10.98
C PHE A 241 1.14 10.77 10.16
N GLY A 242 0.49 9.80 10.83
CA GLY A 242 -0.28 8.74 10.18
C GLY A 242 -1.51 9.24 9.39
N VAL A 243 -1.91 10.50 9.56
CA VAL A 243 -2.99 11.16 8.81
C VAL A 243 -2.44 12.21 7.84
N LEU A 244 -1.57 13.10 8.32
CA LEU A 244 -1.10 14.23 7.52
C LEU A 244 -0.14 13.80 6.40
N MET A 245 0.75 12.83 6.66
CA MET A 245 1.68 12.36 5.64
C MET A 245 0.97 11.66 4.48
N PRO A 246 0.01 10.75 4.70
CA PRO A 246 -0.88 10.26 3.65
C PRO A 246 -1.58 11.35 2.84
N LEU A 247 -2.09 12.39 3.48
CA LEU A 247 -2.73 13.51 2.76
C LEU A 247 -1.74 14.21 1.81
N VAL A 248 -0.52 14.48 2.28
CA VAL A 248 0.53 15.11 1.46
C VAL A 248 0.95 14.19 0.30
N HIS A 249 1.26 12.94 0.59
CA HIS A 249 1.67 11.99 -0.43
C HIS A 249 0.54 11.69 -1.42
N GLY A 250 -0.71 11.59 -0.93
CA GLY A 250 -1.87 11.35 -1.76
C GLY A 250 -2.18 12.51 -2.70
N ALA A 251 -2.08 13.74 -2.21
CA ALA A 251 -2.23 14.93 -3.04
C ALA A 251 -1.13 15.00 -4.11
N LEU A 252 0.13 14.72 -3.72
CA LEU A 252 1.26 14.67 -4.64
C LEU A 252 1.08 13.58 -5.71
N GLY A 253 0.66 12.38 -5.30
CA GLY A 253 0.42 11.27 -6.22
C GLY A 253 -0.72 11.56 -7.19
N ALA A 254 -1.82 12.16 -6.73
CA ALA A 254 -2.92 12.58 -7.60
C ALA A 254 -2.46 13.66 -8.60
N ALA A 255 -1.68 14.66 -8.14
CA ALA A 255 -1.17 15.72 -9.00
C ALA A 255 -0.21 15.18 -10.08
N LEU A 256 0.75 14.33 -9.69
CA LEU A 256 1.68 13.72 -10.64
C LEU A 256 0.97 12.75 -11.59
N GLY A 257 -0.04 12.03 -11.13
CA GLY A 257 -0.87 11.16 -11.97
C GLY A 257 -1.64 11.95 -13.02
N THR A 258 -2.28 13.05 -12.63
CA THR A 258 -2.96 13.98 -13.56
C THR A 258 -1.96 14.55 -14.58
N TRP A 259 -0.79 15.00 -14.11
CA TRP A 259 0.26 15.51 -15.01
C TRP A 259 0.76 14.45 -15.99
N ALA A 260 0.85 13.20 -15.57
CA ALA A 260 1.24 12.08 -16.41
C ALA A 260 0.14 11.58 -17.37
N GLY A 261 -1.03 12.22 -17.38
CA GLY A 261 -2.13 11.91 -18.29
C GLY A 261 -3.04 10.75 -17.83
N LEU A 262 -2.99 10.35 -16.55
CA LEU A 262 -3.96 9.40 -16.01
C LEU A 262 -5.36 10.04 -15.96
N SER A 263 -6.38 9.21 -16.11
CA SER A 263 -7.79 9.60 -15.89
C SER A 263 -8.02 10.09 -14.46
N ILE A 264 -9.18 10.70 -14.21
CA ILE A 264 -9.59 11.11 -12.85
C ILE A 264 -9.49 9.92 -11.87
N GLY A 265 -9.98 8.76 -12.29
CA GLY A 265 -9.89 7.53 -11.49
C GLY A 265 -8.47 7.05 -11.29
N GLY A 266 -7.67 6.99 -12.34
CA GLY A 266 -6.27 6.55 -12.30
C GLY A 266 -5.40 7.45 -11.43
N ALA A 267 -5.51 8.78 -11.58
CA ALA A 267 -4.77 9.74 -10.77
C ALA A 267 -5.17 9.66 -9.28
N ALA A 268 -6.46 9.47 -8.97
CA ALA A 268 -6.93 9.25 -7.61
C ALA A 268 -6.39 7.94 -7.01
N VAL A 269 -6.31 6.86 -7.80
CA VAL A 269 -5.74 5.59 -7.36
C VAL A 269 -4.23 5.72 -7.15
N LEU A 270 -3.49 6.40 -8.03
CA LEU A 270 -2.07 6.68 -7.84
C LEU A 270 -1.83 7.52 -6.58
N GLY A 271 -2.66 8.53 -6.34
CA GLY A 271 -2.67 9.29 -5.08
C GLY A 271 -2.89 8.40 -3.85
N THR A 272 -3.88 7.49 -3.93
CA THR A 272 -4.15 6.53 -2.85
C THR A 272 -2.98 5.58 -2.62
N MET A 273 -2.32 5.12 -3.68
CA MET A 273 -1.13 4.28 -3.58
C MET A 273 0.01 5.00 -2.85
N ALA A 274 0.31 6.24 -3.26
CA ALA A 274 1.33 7.07 -2.62
C ALA A 274 1.00 7.40 -1.15
N ALA A 275 -0.29 7.53 -0.82
CA ALA A 275 -0.78 7.78 0.54
C ALA A 275 -0.83 6.52 1.42
N SER A 276 -0.63 5.34 0.87
CA SER A 276 -0.70 4.09 1.61
C SER A 276 0.61 3.75 2.30
N ALA A 277 0.57 2.79 3.20
CA ALA A 277 1.76 2.28 3.86
C ALA A 277 1.74 0.74 3.83
N SER A 278 2.86 0.12 3.48
CA SER A 278 2.99 -1.34 3.50
C SER A 278 3.03 -1.87 4.92
N TYR A 279 2.27 -2.92 5.19
CA TYR A 279 2.29 -3.66 6.47
C TYR A 279 2.46 -5.18 6.25
N ILE A 280 2.68 -5.59 5.00
CA ILE A 280 2.91 -6.99 4.62
C ILE A 280 4.33 -7.17 4.08
N ALA A 281 4.75 -6.38 3.10
CA ALA A 281 6.04 -6.52 2.43
C ALA A 281 7.20 -5.86 3.19
N ALA A 282 6.99 -4.67 3.77
CA ALA A 282 8.05 -3.94 4.48
C ALA A 282 8.49 -4.58 5.82
N PRO A 283 7.61 -5.15 6.68
CA PRO A 283 8.03 -5.64 7.99
C PRO A 283 9.14 -6.71 7.99
N PRO A 284 9.12 -7.75 7.13
CA PRO A 284 10.20 -8.73 7.08
C PRO A 284 11.54 -8.08 6.74
N ALA A 285 11.58 -7.25 5.70
CA ALA A 285 12.79 -6.56 5.25
C ALA A 285 13.36 -5.62 6.33
N VAL A 286 12.50 -4.88 7.03
CA VAL A 286 12.91 -4.01 8.15
C VAL A 286 13.48 -4.83 9.31
N ARG A 287 12.85 -5.95 9.68
CA ARG A 287 13.34 -6.80 10.77
C ARG A 287 14.74 -7.37 10.52
N VAL A 288 15.04 -7.73 9.29
CA VAL A 288 16.35 -8.28 8.90
C VAL A 288 17.41 -7.17 8.87
N THR A 289 17.09 -6.03 8.28
CA THR A 289 18.06 -4.98 8.02
C THR A 289 18.22 -4.00 9.19
N LEU A 290 17.15 -3.71 9.92
CA LEU A 290 17.08 -2.73 11.01
C LEU A 290 16.43 -3.34 12.26
N PRO A 291 17.04 -4.37 12.87
CA PRO A 291 16.47 -5.09 14.02
C PRO A 291 16.24 -4.18 15.25
N GLU A 292 16.95 -3.05 15.34
CA GLU A 292 16.79 -2.04 16.38
C GLU A 292 15.57 -1.11 16.18
N ALA A 293 14.97 -1.10 15.00
CA ALA A 293 13.76 -0.30 14.74
C ALA A 293 12.55 -0.84 15.52
N ASN A 294 11.81 0.04 16.17
CA ASN A 294 10.68 -0.36 17.01
C ASN A 294 9.45 -0.71 16.15
N PRO A 295 9.05 -2.01 16.11
CA PRO A 295 7.91 -2.44 15.29
C PRO A 295 6.56 -1.82 15.70
N THR A 296 6.42 -1.37 16.95
CA THR A 296 5.20 -0.70 17.40
C THR A 296 4.97 0.60 16.62
N TYR A 297 6.00 1.36 16.32
CA TYR A 297 5.85 2.63 15.61
C TYR A 297 5.31 2.42 14.20
N PHE A 298 5.98 1.61 13.39
CA PHE A 298 5.59 1.46 11.98
C PHE A 298 4.34 0.59 11.78
N LEU A 299 4.14 -0.48 12.59
CA LEU A 299 2.95 -1.30 12.46
C LEU A 299 1.69 -0.60 12.98
N THR A 300 1.77 0.13 14.09
CA THR A 300 0.62 0.87 14.60
C THR A 300 0.27 2.03 13.68
N SER A 301 1.26 2.79 13.20
CA SER A 301 1.01 3.91 12.29
C SER A 301 0.40 3.44 10.97
N SER A 302 0.92 2.38 10.35
CA SER A 302 0.41 1.87 9.09
C SER A 302 -0.96 1.21 9.23
N LEU A 303 -1.15 0.33 10.23
CA LEU A 303 -2.35 -0.50 10.39
C LEU A 303 -3.49 0.15 11.16
N ALA A 304 -3.17 0.87 12.26
CA ALA A 304 -4.20 1.41 13.15
C ALA A 304 -4.52 2.88 12.89
N ILE A 305 -3.71 3.59 12.11
CA ILE A 305 -3.93 5.01 11.80
C ILE A 305 -4.13 5.19 10.29
N THR A 306 -3.09 4.97 9.49
CA THR A 306 -3.10 5.29 8.05
C THR A 306 -4.07 4.42 7.26
N PHE A 307 -4.08 3.12 7.50
CA PHE A 307 -4.98 2.22 6.76
C PHE A 307 -6.46 2.53 7.02
N PRO A 308 -6.95 2.63 8.29
CA PRO A 308 -8.32 3.06 8.55
C PRO A 308 -8.65 4.44 7.97
N PHE A 309 -7.74 5.40 8.10
CA PHE A 309 -7.91 6.72 7.53
C PHE A 309 -8.12 6.66 6.01
N ASN A 310 -7.29 5.91 5.28
CA ASN A 310 -7.40 5.78 3.83
C ASN A 310 -8.71 5.10 3.43
N ILE A 311 -9.12 4.02 4.09
CA ILE A 311 -10.37 3.31 3.77
C ILE A 311 -11.60 4.17 4.04
N LEU A 312 -11.61 4.93 5.13
CA LEU A 312 -12.80 5.67 5.56
C LEU A 312 -12.91 7.05 4.91
N ALA A 313 -11.79 7.76 4.75
CA ALA A 313 -11.77 9.14 4.32
C ALA A 313 -10.77 9.44 3.20
N GLY A 314 -9.56 8.86 3.22
CA GLY A 314 -8.47 9.20 2.31
C GLY A 314 -8.84 8.97 0.84
N ILE A 315 -9.36 7.80 0.48
CA ILE A 315 -9.75 7.47 -0.89
C ILE A 315 -10.72 8.51 -1.48
N PRO A 316 -11.85 8.87 -0.83
CA PRO A 316 -12.73 9.96 -1.29
C PRO A 316 -12.02 11.31 -1.41
N ILE A 317 -11.11 11.64 -0.50
CA ILE A 317 -10.37 12.91 -0.52
C ILE A 317 -9.44 12.95 -1.75
N TYR A 318 -8.67 11.89 -2.02
CA TYR A 318 -7.77 11.84 -3.19
C TYR A 318 -8.55 11.86 -4.50
N PHE A 319 -9.73 11.22 -4.55
CA PHE A 319 -10.64 11.33 -5.68
C PHE A 319 -11.11 12.78 -5.89
N ARG A 320 -11.49 13.47 -4.83
CA ARG A 320 -11.88 14.88 -4.94
C ARG A 320 -10.71 15.77 -5.39
N ILE A 321 -9.51 15.54 -4.90
CA ILE A 321 -8.30 16.25 -5.35
C ILE A 321 -8.09 16.00 -6.85
N SER A 322 -8.16 14.75 -7.30
CA SER A 322 -8.03 14.41 -8.72
C SER A 322 -9.07 15.10 -9.58
N GLN A 323 -10.35 15.14 -9.16
CA GLN A 323 -11.40 15.88 -9.85
C GLN A 323 -11.08 17.37 -10.01
N LEU A 324 -10.54 18.00 -8.96
CA LEU A 324 -10.18 19.41 -8.98
C LEU A 324 -8.99 19.72 -9.90
N LEU A 325 -8.09 18.76 -10.05
CA LEU A 325 -6.90 18.89 -10.91
C LEU A 325 -7.19 18.64 -12.39
N HIS A 326 -8.32 17.99 -12.72
CA HIS A 326 -8.78 17.75 -14.08
C HIS A 326 -9.84 18.80 -14.55
N ALA A 327 -10.29 19.67 -13.64
CA ALA A 327 -11.25 20.75 -13.96
C ALA A 327 -10.55 21.95 -14.58
#